data_24b3fb231a463690c621e2bfbe6a7eca
#
_entry.id   24b3fb231a463690c621e2bfbe6a7eca
#
_cell.length_a   1.000
_cell.length_b   1.000
_cell.length_c   1.000
_cell.angle_alpha   90.00
_cell.angle_beta   90.00
_cell.angle_gamma   90.00
#
_symmetry.space_group_name_H-M   'P 1'
#
loop_
_entity.id
_entity.type
_entity.pdbx_description
1 polymer ?
#
loop_
_entity_poly.entity_id
_entity_poly.type
_entity_poly.pdbx_seq_one_letter_code
_entity_poly.pdbx_strand_id
1 'polypeptide(L)'
;MKIVLFCENKYAIDILNPLQEYVNDNKQGHQVLWYIHRPKIDHFPYKDSVDWTSSIQEIYDFHPDAIFVPGNIVPYYLPGVKIQIFHGYAAEKKDHWVIRHYFDTYFTQGPYFTSHFKKLSEKYGDFEVLETGWPKQDWIKAHLHQYDGERRQLLDRYGKQTIILYAPTFSPKLTSLPYLKEALGQLAEKHNALLIMKFHPLTDEKWVEEYREWAGKRQDVLFVDKGENVTKYQLMADSLISDTSSTIYEFLLLSRPVVTFNTLSKNIYWENVTDVSQLDSAYDRALNDPEAIRKRQWIIDNYDPYFDGKVCQRMLEGAQDYINRHGVPERRHLNLWRKYTSIKTFGRIRRH
;
A
#
# COMPACT_ATOMS: atom_id res chain seq x y z
N MET A 1 -24.53 9.02 2.02
CA MET A 1 -23.56 9.95 1.36
C MET A 1 -23.38 9.58 -0.10
N LYS A 2 -23.10 10.58 -0.93
CA LYS A 2 -22.50 10.43 -2.26
C LYS A 2 -20.98 10.44 -2.12
N ILE A 3 -20.32 9.37 -2.50
CA ILE A 3 -18.89 9.14 -2.25
C ILE A 3 -18.17 9.03 -3.58
N VAL A 4 -17.02 9.70 -3.69
CA VAL A 4 -16.11 9.51 -4.81
C VAL A 4 -14.86 8.78 -4.34
N LEU A 5 -14.53 7.68 -5.01
CA LEU A 5 -13.25 6.96 -4.88
C LEU A 5 -12.31 7.47 -5.97
N PHE A 6 -11.39 8.35 -5.58
CA PHE A 6 -10.56 9.11 -6.54
C PHE A 6 -9.27 8.35 -6.87
N CYS A 7 -9.29 7.62 -7.97
CA CYS A 7 -8.19 6.78 -8.42
C CYS A 7 -7.29 7.52 -9.43
N GLU A 8 -6.21 8.10 -8.93
CA GLU A 8 -5.24 8.85 -9.74
C GLU A 8 -4.18 7.96 -10.39
N ASN A 9 -3.83 6.83 -9.77
CA ASN A 9 -2.79 5.90 -10.22
C ASN A 9 -3.25 4.46 -10.02
N LYS A 10 -2.66 3.52 -10.77
CA LYS A 10 -3.01 2.10 -10.74
C LYS A 10 -2.97 1.48 -9.34
N TYR A 11 -2.01 1.86 -8.50
CA TYR A 11 -1.92 1.36 -7.11
C TYR A 11 -3.12 1.74 -6.22
N ALA A 12 -3.83 2.82 -6.57
CA ALA A 12 -4.97 3.29 -5.80
C ALA A 12 -6.19 2.37 -5.92
N ILE A 13 -6.25 1.53 -6.94
CA ILE A 13 -7.36 0.57 -7.15
C ILE A 13 -7.47 -0.37 -5.95
N ASP A 14 -6.38 -1.03 -5.56
CA ASP A 14 -6.35 -2.00 -4.47
C ASP A 14 -6.56 -1.35 -3.08
N ILE A 15 -6.31 -0.04 -2.97
CA ILE A 15 -6.51 0.73 -1.74
C ILE A 15 -7.98 1.15 -1.57
N LEU A 16 -8.62 1.52 -2.68
CA LEU A 16 -9.98 2.03 -2.68
C LEU A 16 -11.04 0.92 -2.74
N ASN A 17 -10.71 -0.22 -3.34
CA ASN A 17 -11.66 -1.33 -3.51
C ASN A 17 -12.28 -1.83 -2.19
N PRO A 18 -11.56 -1.95 -1.07
CA PRO A 18 -12.15 -2.33 0.21
C PRO A 18 -13.31 -1.41 0.66
N LEU A 19 -13.22 -0.10 0.37
CA LEU A 19 -14.32 0.84 0.65
C LEU A 19 -15.55 0.55 -0.22
N GLN A 20 -15.34 0.20 -1.50
CA GLN A 20 -16.43 -0.20 -2.40
C GLN A 20 -17.09 -1.49 -1.92
N GLU A 21 -16.29 -2.51 -1.58
CA GLU A 21 -16.79 -3.79 -1.07
C GLU A 21 -17.59 -3.58 0.21
N TYR A 22 -17.05 -2.79 1.15
CA TYR A 22 -17.76 -2.48 2.40
C TYR A 22 -19.13 -1.81 2.16
N VAL A 23 -19.22 -0.84 1.23
CA VAL A 23 -20.50 -0.19 0.90
C VAL A 23 -21.48 -1.17 0.28
N ASN A 24 -21.03 -2.05 -0.61
CA ASN A 24 -21.87 -3.07 -1.25
C ASN A 24 -22.47 -4.05 -0.23
N ASP A 25 -21.64 -4.51 0.72
CA ASP A 25 -22.05 -5.50 1.71
C ASP A 25 -22.99 -4.94 2.77
N ASN A 26 -22.79 -3.69 3.17
CA ASN A 26 -23.53 -3.09 4.29
C ASN A 26 -24.82 -2.35 3.88
N LYS A 27 -25.08 -2.12 2.60
CA LYS A 27 -26.32 -1.55 2.04
C LYS A 27 -26.83 -0.28 2.77
N GLN A 28 -25.92 0.58 3.24
CA GLN A 28 -26.24 1.77 4.02
C GLN A 28 -26.80 2.95 3.17
N GLY A 29 -27.18 2.69 1.92
CA GLY A 29 -27.73 3.72 1.01
C GLY A 29 -26.69 4.72 0.51
N HIS A 30 -25.40 4.42 0.61
CA HIS A 30 -24.36 5.23 0.01
C HIS A 30 -24.32 5.04 -1.50
N GLN A 31 -24.10 6.13 -2.26
CA GLN A 31 -23.85 6.09 -3.69
C GLN A 31 -22.34 6.27 -3.90
N VAL A 32 -21.72 5.38 -4.64
CA VAL A 32 -20.26 5.42 -4.91
C VAL A 32 -20.03 5.64 -6.39
N LEU A 33 -19.17 6.60 -6.72
CA LEU A 33 -18.68 6.84 -8.07
C LEU A 33 -17.15 6.79 -8.07
N TRP A 34 -16.57 5.94 -8.91
CA TRP A 34 -15.12 5.92 -9.12
C TRP A 34 -14.70 6.96 -10.14
N TYR A 35 -13.66 7.72 -9.80
CA TYR A 35 -12.90 8.48 -10.79
C TYR A 35 -11.66 7.72 -11.21
N ILE A 36 -11.50 7.49 -12.51
CA ILE A 36 -10.33 6.80 -13.08
C ILE A 36 -9.53 7.76 -13.96
N HIS A 37 -8.31 8.09 -13.53
CA HIS A 37 -7.42 8.97 -14.28
C HIS A 37 -6.79 8.24 -15.47
N ARG A 38 -7.49 8.19 -16.60
CA ARG A 38 -7.12 7.46 -17.83
C ARG A 38 -5.70 7.70 -18.33
N PRO A 39 -5.09 8.90 -18.20
CA PRO A 39 -3.70 9.09 -18.60
C PRO A 39 -2.68 8.19 -17.86
N LYS A 40 -3.03 7.65 -16.70
CA LYS A 40 -2.17 6.77 -15.90
C LYS A 40 -2.74 5.37 -15.68
N ILE A 41 -4.00 5.15 -16.04
CA ILE A 41 -4.72 3.88 -15.81
C ILE A 41 -5.38 3.46 -17.12
N ASP A 42 -4.75 2.56 -17.80
CA ASP A 42 -5.19 1.98 -19.07
C ASP A 42 -6.28 0.90 -18.87
N HIS A 43 -6.18 0.13 -17.78
CA HIS A 43 -7.10 -0.93 -17.44
C HIS A 43 -7.69 -0.73 -16.04
N PHE A 44 -9.04 -0.73 -15.94
CA PHE A 44 -9.78 -0.71 -14.69
C PHE A 44 -10.55 -2.03 -14.54
N PRO A 45 -10.18 -2.90 -13.56
CA PRO A 45 -10.71 -4.25 -13.48
C PRO A 45 -12.19 -4.31 -13.13
N TYR A 46 -12.75 -3.30 -12.47
CA TYR A 46 -14.13 -3.27 -11.98
C TYR A 46 -15.10 -2.49 -12.88
N LYS A 47 -14.70 -2.16 -14.13
CA LYS A 47 -15.47 -1.31 -15.05
C LYS A 47 -16.90 -1.79 -15.33
N ASP A 48 -17.15 -3.11 -15.21
CA ASP A 48 -18.45 -3.74 -15.51
C ASP A 48 -19.29 -3.99 -14.24
N SER A 49 -18.75 -3.68 -13.04
CA SER A 49 -19.38 -4.00 -11.75
C SER A 49 -19.59 -2.82 -10.81
N VAL A 50 -19.07 -1.64 -11.14
CA VAL A 50 -19.22 -0.42 -10.35
C VAL A 50 -19.49 0.80 -11.24
N ASP A 51 -20.08 1.83 -10.67
CA ASP A 51 -20.23 3.12 -11.35
C ASP A 51 -18.89 3.85 -11.39
N TRP A 52 -18.45 4.25 -12.57
CA TRP A 52 -17.18 4.94 -12.75
C TRP A 52 -17.20 5.96 -13.88
N THR A 53 -16.29 6.92 -13.81
CA THR A 53 -16.07 7.92 -14.84
C THR A 53 -14.58 8.28 -14.96
N SER A 54 -14.18 8.80 -16.12
CA SER A 54 -12.91 9.52 -16.32
C SER A 54 -13.09 11.03 -16.49
N SER A 55 -14.33 11.52 -16.34
CA SER A 55 -14.70 12.91 -16.50
C SER A 55 -14.77 13.64 -15.16
N ILE A 56 -13.95 14.66 -14.99
CA ILE A 56 -14.01 15.55 -13.82
C ILE A 56 -15.34 16.33 -13.79
N GLN A 57 -15.93 16.62 -14.95
CA GLN A 57 -17.23 17.27 -15.02
C GLN A 57 -18.32 16.39 -14.41
N GLU A 58 -18.35 15.10 -14.73
CA GLU A 58 -19.33 14.17 -14.17
C GLU A 58 -19.21 14.05 -12.64
N ILE A 59 -17.98 14.10 -12.08
CA ILE A 59 -17.81 14.15 -10.62
C ILE A 59 -18.38 15.45 -10.05
N TYR A 60 -18.14 16.57 -10.73
CA TYR A 60 -18.69 17.85 -10.30
C TYR A 60 -20.23 17.81 -10.30
N ASP A 61 -20.83 17.27 -11.35
CA ASP A 61 -22.28 17.14 -11.52
C ASP A 61 -22.90 16.10 -10.57
N PHE A 62 -22.12 15.04 -10.21
CA PHE A 62 -22.50 14.07 -9.19
C PHE A 62 -22.66 14.71 -7.81
N HIS A 63 -21.96 15.80 -7.55
CA HIS A 63 -21.99 16.56 -6.30
C HIS A 63 -21.73 15.70 -5.05
N PRO A 64 -20.52 15.13 -4.93
CA PRO A 64 -20.19 14.24 -3.82
C PRO A 64 -20.19 14.95 -2.46
N ASP A 65 -20.56 14.22 -1.41
CA ASP A 65 -20.39 14.63 -0.02
C ASP A 65 -18.94 14.43 0.44
N ALA A 66 -18.29 13.34 0.01
CA ALA A 66 -16.93 13.00 0.36
C ALA A 66 -16.14 12.44 -0.82
N ILE A 67 -14.84 12.73 -0.88
CA ILE A 67 -13.88 12.24 -1.88
C ILE A 67 -12.70 11.59 -1.16
N PHE A 68 -12.54 10.27 -1.27
CA PHE A 68 -11.40 9.51 -0.73
C PHE A 68 -10.27 9.45 -1.73
N VAL A 69 -9.07 9.87 -1.32
CA VAL A 69 -7.92 10.06 -2.20
C VAL A 69 -6.67 9.40 -1.61
N PRO A 70 -6.18 8.29 -2.18
CA PRO A 70 -4.88 7.73 -1.80
C PRO A 70 -3.69 8.59 -2.24
N GLY A 71 -3.85 9.30 -3.35
CA GLY A 71 -2.82 10.17 -3.94
C GLY A 71 -2.64 11.50 -3.22
N ASN A 72 -1.71 12.30 -3.74
CA ASN A 72 -1.30 13.56 -3.11
C ASN A 72 -1.95 14.81 -3.73
N ILE A 73 -2.82 14.64 -4.73
CA ILE A 73 -3.45 15.72 -5.46
C ILE A 73 -4.90 15.36 -5.81
N VAL A 74 -5.77 16.35 -5.72
CA VAL A 74 -7.17 16.25 -6.12
C VAL A 74 -7.63 17.59 -6.69
N PRO A 75 -8.59 17.65 -7.63
CA PRO A 75 -9.12 18.91 -8.12
C PRO A 75 -9.72 19.73 -6.98
N TYR A 76 -9.11 20.89 -6.69
CA TYR A 76 -9.52 21.74 -5.56
C TYR A 76 -10.93 22.30 -5.70
N TYR A 77 -11.42 22.39 -6.93
CA TYR A 77 -12.71 22.98 -7.29
C TYR A 77 -13.87 21.99 -7.24
N LEU A 78 -13.64 20.71 -7.03
CA LEU A 78 -14.70 19.72 -6.82
C LEU A 78 -15.42 19.98 -5.49
N PRO A 79 -16.75 19.80 -5.42
CA PRO A 79 -17.47 19.75 -4.15
C PRO A 79 -17.05 18.53 -3.31
N GLY A 80 -17.54 18.44 -2.09
CA GLY A 80 -17.26 17.34 -1.18
C GLY A 80 -16.05 17.55 -0.29
N VAL A 81 -16.07 16.90 0.87
CA VAL A 81 -14.93 16.83 1.80
C VAL A 81 -13.82 15.99 1.16
N LYS A 82 -12.63 16.54 1.07
CA LYS A 82 -11.46 15.86 0.50
C LYS A 82 -10.66 15.17 1.58
N ILE A 83 -10.61 13.86 1.52
CA ILE A 83 -10.05 12.99 2.55
C ILE A 83 -8.81 12.31 1.98
N GLN A 84 -7.64 12.59 2.56
CA GLN A 84 -6.42 11.84 2.23
C GLN A 84 -6.40 10.54 3.02
N ILE A 85 -6.21 9.40 2.33
CA ILE A 85 -6.13 8.07 2.95
C ILE A 85 -4.79 7.37 2.71
N PHE A 86 -3.84 8.08 2.09
CA PHE A 86 -2.48 7.63 1.77
C PHE A 86 -2.39 6.41 0.83
N HIS A 87 -1.16 6.10 0.41
CA HIS A 87 -0.88 4.99 -0.51
C HIS A 87 0.23 4.06 0.00
N GLY A 88 0.42 3.98 1.31
CA GLY A 88 1.37 3.08 1.97
C GLY A 88 1.98 3.66 3.24
N TYR A 89 2.96 2.94 3.79
CA TYR A 89 3.56 3.20 5.11
C TYR A 89 4.98 3.80 5.03
N ALA A 90 5.40 4.32 3.88
CA ALA A 90 6.77 4.80 3.65
C ALA A 90 7.06 6.12 4.41
N ALA A 91 7.15 6.03 5.73
CA ALA A 91 7.39 7.16 6.64
C ALA A 91 8.76 7.83 6.43
N GLU A 92 9.75 7.11 5.87
CA GLU A 92 11.07 7.62 5.54
C GLU A 92 11.08 8.58 4.35
N LYS A 93 10.04 8.57 3.52
CA LYS A 93 9.94 9.47 2.36
C LYS A 93 9.47 10.83 2.80
N LYS A 94 10.30 11.86 2.60
CA LYS A 94 9.98 13.27 2.92
C LYS A 94 8.66 13.73 2.31
N ASP A 95 8.33 13.25 1.12
CA ASP A 95 7.11 13.59 0.39
C ASP A 95 5.82 13.17 1.10
N HIS A 96 5.88 12.14 1.94
CA HIS A 96 4.78 11.66 2.77
C HIS A 96 4.26 12.73 3.74
N TRP A 97 5.17 13.58 4.24
CA TRP A 97 4.90 14.60 5.26
C TRP A 97 4.60 16.00 4.69
N VAL A 98 4.57 16.15 3.37
CA VAL A 98 4.35 17.44 2.73
C VAL A 98 2.87 17.78 2.68
N ILE A 99 2.46 18.80 3.45
CA ILE A 99 1.09 19.32 3.39
C ILE A 99 0.90 20.17 2.13
N ARG A 100 -0.05 19.73 1.29
CA ARG A 100 -0.34 20.37 0.00
C ARG A 100 -1.62 21.21 0.01
N HIS A 101 -2.33 21.23 1.14
CA HIS A 101 -3.57 22.01 1.36
C HIS A 101 -4.73 21.67 0.41
N TYR A 102 -4.70 20.49 -0.23
CA TYR A 102 -5.84 20.00 -1.01
C TYR A 102 -6.92 19.35 -0.16
N PHE A 103 -6.55 18.84 1.02
CA PHE A 103 -7.36 17.97 1.84
C PHE A 103 -7.89 18.69 3.07
N ASP A 104 -9.14 18.40 3.41
CA ASP A 104 -9.83 18.93 4.57
C ASP A 104 -9.55 18.09 5.82
N THR A 105 -9.29 16.79 5.60
CA THR A 105 -8.92 15.86 6.66
C THR A 105 -7.97 14.77 6.15
N TYR A 106 -7.11 14.28 7.05
CA TYR A 106 -6.17 13.20 6.82
C TYR A 106 -6.57 12.01 7.68
N PHE A 107 -6.93 10.91 7.05
CA PHE A 107 -7.22 9.65 7.73
C PHE A 107 -5.94 8.83 7.79
N THR A 108 -5.38 8.74 8.99
CA THR A 108 -4.05 8.16 9.23
C THR A 108 -4.14 6.69 9.59
N GLN A 109 -3.05 5.97 9.28
CA GLN A 109 -2.99 4.52 9.41
C GLN A 109 -2.89 4.07 10.88
N GLY A 110 -2.12 4.78 11.71
CA GLY A 110 -1.93 4.42 13.10
C GLY A 110 -1.22 5.50 13.92
N PRO A 111 -0.92 5.25 15.21
CA PRO A 111 -0.44 6.24 16.17
C PRO A 111 0.82 7.00 15.71
N TYR A 112 1.75 6.33 15.03
CA TYR A 112 2.97 6.96 14.52
C TYR A 112 2.65 8.08 13.52
N PHE A 113 1.79 7.79 12.55
CA PHE A 113 1.37 8.78 11.53
C PHE A 113 0.48 9.85 12.14
N THR A 114 -0.46 9.45 12.98
CA THR A 114 -1.41 10.35 13.65
C THR A 114 -0.69 11.41 14.47
N SER A 115 0.29 11.02 15.29
CA SER A 115 1.05 11.95 16.12
C SER A 115 1.81 12.99 15.29
N HIS A 116 2.34 12.58 14.14
CA HIS A 116 3.06 13.48 13.24
C HIS A 116 2.11 14.44 12.50
N PHE A 117 1.01 13.92 11.95
CA PHE A 117 0.02 14.74 11.24
C PHE A 117 -0.74 15.69 12.18
N LYS A 118 -0.96 15.34 13.45
CA LYS A 118 -1.51 16.27 14.45
C LYS A 118 -0.62 17.50 14.67
N LYS A 119 0.69 17.32 14.79
CA LYS A 119 1.66 18.44 14.86
C LYS A 119 1.61 19.34 13.62
N LEU A 120 1.43 18.72 12.44
CA LEU A 120 1.26 19.47 11.20
C LEU A 120 -0.08 20.22 11.16
N SER A 121 -1.15 19.60 11.64
CA SER A 121 -2.47 20.24 11.76
C SER A 121 -2.45 21.43 12.71
N GLU A 122 -1.81 21.32 13.86
CA GLU A 122 -1.60 22.44 14.80
C GLU A 122 -0.81 23.58 14.15
N LYS A 123 0.20 23.24 13.33
CA LYS A 123 1.04 24.22 12.64
C LYS A 123 0.30 24.98 11.53
N TYR A 124 -0.53 24.29 10.75
CA TYR A 124 -1.18 24.86 9.56
C TYR A 124 -2.61 25.33 9.81
N GLY A 125 -3.35 24.67 10.70
CA GLY A 125 -4.70 25.06 11.13
C GLY A 125 -5.80 24.90 10.10
N ASP A 126 -5.55 24.23 8.98
CA ASP A 126 -6.48 24.13 7.85
C ASP A 126 -6.95 22.72 7.50
N PHE A 127 -6.65 21.74 8.34
CA PHE A 127 -7.15 20.37 8.20
C PHE A 127 -7.25 19.65 9.56
N GLU A 128 -8.06 18.61 9.60
CA GLU A 128 -8.16 17.69 10.75
C GLU A 128 -7.42 16.38 10.51
N VAL A 129 -7.21 15.63 11.59
CA VAL A 129 -6.57 14.31 11.55
C VAL A 129 -7.43 13.31 12.30
N LEU A 130 -7.79 12.23 11.64
CA LEU A 130 -8.50 11.11 12.23
C LEU A 130 -7.70 9.82 12.03
N GLU A 131 -7.47 9.07 13.10
CA GLU A 131 -6.84 7.76 13.02
C GLU A 131 -7.89 6.69 12.68
N THR A 132 -7.73 6.01 11.56
CA THR A 132 -8.73 5.05 11.06
C THR A 132 -8.17 3.66 10.80
N GLY A 133 -6.88 3.54 10.57
CA GLY A 133 -6.26 2.41 9.87
C GLY A 133 -6.22 2.64 8.36
N TRP A 134 -5.68 1.69 7.61
CA TRP A 134 -5.58 1.75 6.15
C TRP A 134 -6.51 0.73 5.48
N PRO A 135 -7.31 1.08 4.46
CA PRO A 135 -8.41 0.24 3.97
C PRO A 135 -7.97 -1.15 3.52
N LYS A 136 -6.74 -1.27 3.01
CA LYS A 136 -6.17 -2.55 2.57
C LYS A 136 -6.09 -3.58 3.69
N GLN A 137 -6.03 -3.16 4.97
CA GLN A 137 -6.03 -4.09 6.11
C GLN A 137 -7.35 -4.86 6.22
N ASP A 138 -8.48 -4.24 5.93
CA ASP A 138 -9.77 -4.94 5.90
C ASP A 138 -9.79 -6.02 4.80
N TRP A 139 -9.28 -5.68 3.61
CA TRP A 139 -9.16 -6.65 2.53
C TRP A 139 -8.22 -7.80 2.90
N ILE A 140 -7.04 -7.49 3.43
CA ILE A 140 -6.06 -8.50 3.86
C ILE A 140 -6.68 -9.43 4.90
N LYS A 141 -7.40 -8.89 5.90
CA LYS A 141 -8.06 -9.70 6.92
C LYS A 141 -9.12 -10.64 6.31
N ALA A 142 -9.96 -10.12 5.44
CA ALA A 142 -11.01 -10.92 4.79
C ALA A 142 -10.43 -12.04 3.91
N HIS A 143 -9.24 -11.83 3.32
CA HIS A 143 -8.62 -12.74 2.36
C HIS A 143 -7.36 -13.45 2.90
N LEU A 144 -7.12 -13.37 4.22
CA LEU A 144 -5.89 -13.90 4.83
C LEU A 144 -5.62 -15.36 4.50
N HIS A 145 -6.66 -16.18 4.41
CA HIS A 145 -6.61 -17.62 4.15
C HIS A 145 -6.98 -17.99 2.70
N GLN A 146 -7.20 -17.01 1.84
CA GLN A 146 -7.65 -17.24 0.46
C GLN A 146 -6.71 -18.16 -0.33
N TYR A 147 -5.42 -18.09 -0.06
CA TYR A 147 -4.39 -18.83 -0.80
C TYR A 147 -3.81 -20.02 -0.05
N ASP A 148 -4.41 -20.44 1.09
CA ASP A 148 -3.90 -21.56 1.90
C ASP A 148 -3.91 -22.89 1.12
N GLY A 149 -4.89 -23.09 0.26
CA GLY A 149 -4.97 -24.27 -0.62
C GLY A 149 -3.83 -24.29 -1.64
N GLU A 150 -3.62 -23.19 -2.32
CA GLU A 150 -2.54 -23.04 -3.31
C GLU A 150 -1.16 -23.11 -2.64
N ARG A 151 -1.00 -22.48 -1.47
CA ARG A 151 0.22 -22.59 -0.66
C ARG A 151 0.56 -24.03 -0.34
N ARG A 152 -0.40 -24.84 0.11
CA ARG A 152 -0.20 -26.27 0.41
C ARG A 152 0.23 -27.03 -0.84
N GLN A 153 -0.49 -26.85 -1.96
CA GLN A 153 -0.14 -27.50 -3.24
C GLN A 153 1.28 -27.14 -3.71
N LEU A 154 1.72 -25.91 -3.54
CA LEU A 154 3.09 -25.49 -3.85
C LEU A 154 4.10 -26.20 -2.93
N LEU A 155 3.88 -26.17 -1.63
CA LEU A 155 4.78 -26.83 -0.68
C LEU A 155 4.89 -28.34 -0.92
N ASP A 156 3.77 -29.02 -1.17
CA ASP A 156 3.75 -30.45 -1.49
C ASP A 156 4.48 -30.74 -2.81
N ARG A 157 4.24 -29.92 -3.85
CA ARG A 157 4.87 -30.07 -5.17
C ARG A 157 6.40 -29.95 -5.10
N TYR A 158 6.90 -29.03 -4.28
CA TYR A 158 8.33 -28.77 -4.16
C TYR A 158 8.98 -29.56 -3.02
N GLY A 159 8.22 -30.30 -2.21
CA GLY A 159 8.71 -31.04 -1.05
C GLY A 159 9.30 -30.11 0.03
N LYS A 160 8.69 -28.93 0.23
CA LYS A 160 9.17 -27.90 1.13
C LYS A 160 8.22 -27.66 2.30
N GLN A 161 8.70 -27.02 3.38
CA GLN A 161 7.88 -26.78 4.58
C GLN A 161 7.47 -25.32 4.73
N THR A 162 8.29 -24.38 4.24
CA THR A 162 8.09 -22.95 4.37
C THR A 162 8.30 -22.24 3.04
N ILE A 163 7.85 -20.99 2.96
CA ILE A 163 8.02 -20.12 1.79
C ILE A 163 8.79 -18.86 2.19
N ILE A 164 9.90 -18.61 1.51
CA ILE A 164 10.63 -17.35 1.56
C ILE A 164 10.23 -16.52 0.32
N LEU A 165 9.70 -15.34 0.51
CA LEU A 165 9.43 -14.41 -0.59
C LEU A 165 10.65 -13.49 -0.78
N TYR A 166 11.17 -13.43 -1.99
CA TYR A 166 12.14 -12.42 -2.39
C TYR A 166 11.47 -11.39 -3.30
N ALA A 167 11.32 -10.16 -2.81
CA ALA A 167 10.65 -9.08 -3.52
C ALA A 167 11.50 -7.79 -3.51
N PRO A 168 12.51 -7.68 -4.39
CA PRO A 168 13.41 -6.53 -4.46
C PRO A 168 12.76 -5.32 -5.14
N THR A 169 13.31 -4.11 -4.85
CA THR A 169 12.96 -2.92 -5.62
C THR A 169 13.56 -2.96 -7.03
N PHE A 170 12.96 -2.20 -7.94
CA PHE A 170 13.42 -2.10 -9.33
C PHE A 170 14.50 -1.02 -9.54
N SER A 171 14.71 -0.13 -8.56
CA SER A 171 15.64 0.99 -8.70
C SER A 171 17.08 0.50 -8.80
N PRO A 172 17.83 0.81 -9.89
CA PRO A 172 19.18 0.28 -10.11
C PRO A 172 20.19 0.58 -9.00
N LYS A 173 20.00 1.67 -8.24
CA LYS A 173 20.88 2.09 -7.14
C LYS A 173 20.51 1.46 -5.80
N LEU A 174 19.35 0.85 -5.68
CA LEU A 174 18.78 0.38 -4.41
C LEU A 174 18.51 -1.12 -4.40
N THR A 175 18.44 -1.71 -5.59
CA THR A 175 18.11 -3.13 -5.72
C THR A 175 19.21 -4.05 -5.21
N SER A 176 18.81 -5.10 -4.51
CA SER A 176 19.68 -6.18 -4.05
C SER A 176 19.99 -7.24 -5.11
N LEU A 177 19.38 -7.16 -6.29
CA LEU A 177 19.52 -8.13 -7.38
C LEU A 177 20.99 -8.48 -7.74
N PRO A 178 21.95 -7.53 -7.80
CA PRO A 178 23.33 -7.86 -8.15
C PRO A 178 24.06 -8.75 -7.12
N TYR A 179 23.53 -8.88 -5.91
CA TYR A 179 24.28 -9.41 -4.78
C TYR A 179 23.73 -10.71 -4.21
N LEU A 180 22.40 -10.91 -4.18
CA LEU A 180 21.78 -11.90 -3.31
C LEU A 180 21.49 -13.26 -3.96
N LYS A 181 21.60 -13.41 -5.28
CA LYS A 181 21.16 -14.59 -6.02
C LYS A 181 21.60 -15.91 -5.40
N GLU A 182 22.92 -16.11 -5.23
CA GLU A 182 23.47 -17.36 -4.71
C GLU A 182 23.18 -17.55 -3.20
N ALA A 183 23.25 -16.46 -2.43
CA ALA A 183 22.96 -16.51 -1.00
C ALA A 183 21.50 -16.88 -0.72
N LEU A 184 20.57 -16.40 -1.55
CA LEU A 184 19.15 -16.77 -1.45
C LEU A 184 18.93 -18.26 -1.72
N GLY A 185 19.64 -18.83 -2.70
CA GLY A 185 19.59 -20.27 -2.97
C GLY A 185 20.12 -21.12 -1.82
N GLN A 186 21.25 -20.73 -1.22
CA GLN A 186 21.82 -21.38 -0.06
C GLN A 186 20.90 -21.29 1.16
N LEU A 187 20.27 -20.12 1.36
CA LEU A 187 19.30 -19.90 2.44
C LEU A 187 18.08 -20.82 2.29
N ALA A 188 17.49 -20.89 1.09
CA ALA A 188 16.33 -21.74 0.80
C ALA A 188 16.64 -23.22 1.05
N GLU A 189 17.81 -23.69 0.64
CA GLU A 189 18.28 -25.06 0.85
C GLU A 189 18.45 -25.36 2.35
N LYS A 190 19.19 -24.50 3.08
CA LYS A 190 19.44 -24.66 4.53
C LYS A 190 18.16 -24.73 5.35
N HIS A 191 17.18 -23.88 5.03
CA HIS A 191 15.92 -23.80 5.78
C HIS A 191 14.81 -24.68 5.23
N ASN A 192 15.10 -25.57 4.28
CA ASN A 192 14.11 -26.40 3.59
C ASN A 192 12.90 -25.61 3.09
N ALA A 193 13.16 -24.43 2.53
CA ALA A 193 12.14 -23.48 2.09
C ALA A 193 11.98 -23.49 0.57
N LEU A 194 10.78 -23.18 0.09
CA LEU A 194 10.52 -22.76 -1.28
C LEU A 194 10.84 -21.25 -1.39
N LEU A 195 11.79 -20.89 -2.24
CA LEU A 195 12.08 -19.50 -2.54
C LEU A 195 11.17 -19.02 -3.68
N ILE A 196 10.26 -18.13 -3.39
CA ILE A 196 9.43 -17.45 -4.41
C ILE A 196 10.06 -16.10 -4.75
N MET A 197 10.39 -15.91 -6.03
CA MET A 197 10.93 -14.67 -6.55
C MET A 197 9.87 -13.87 -7.29
N LYS A 198 9.47 -12.73 -6.74
CA LYS A 198 8.47 -11.83 -7.31
C LYS A 198 9.05 -10.44 -7.53
N PHE A 199 9.41 -10.16 -8.77
CA PHE A 199 10.04 -8.88 -9.12
C PHE A 199 8.99 -7.79 -9.38
N HIS A 200 9.41 -6.54 -9.20
CA HIS A 200 8.58 -5.39 -9.50
C HIS A 200 8.31 -5.30 -11.02
N PRO A 201 7.14 -4.85 -11.48
CA PRO A 201 6.83 -4.70 -12.91
C PRO A 201 7.85 -3.88 -13.71
N LEU A 202 8.50 -2.92 -13.08
CA LEU A 202 9.52 -2.05 -13.68
C LEU A 202 10.95 -2.58 -13.57
N THR A 203 11.15 -3.81 -13.09
CA THR A 203 12.47 -4.43 -13.04
C THR A 203 13.02 -4.62 -14.46
N ASP A 204 14.30 -4.28 -14.65
CA ASP A 204 15.02 -4.43 -15.91
C ASP A 204 14.99 -5.89 -16.39
N GLU A 205 14.68 -6.09 -17.68
CA GLU A 205 14.54 -7.43 -18.29
C GLU A 205 15.81 -8.26 -18.15
N LYS A 206 16.99 -7.64 -18.16
CA LYS A 206 18.25 -8.35 -17.92
C LYS A 206 18.22 -9.16 -16.62
N TRP A 207 17.72 -8.55 -15.54
CA TRP A 207 17.60 -9.25 -14.25
C TRP A 207 16.52 -10.32 -14.27
N VAL A 208 15.40 -10.03 -14.95
CA VAL A 208 14.31 -11.00 -15.10
C VAL A 208 14.78 -12.26 -15.80
N GLU A 209 15.49 -12.11 -16.92
CA GLU A 209 16.01 -13.23 -17.70
C GLU A 209 17.07 -14.01 -16.92
N GLU A 210 18.04 -13.32 -16.31
CA GLU A 210 19.11 -13.94 -15.52
C GLU A 210 18.56 -14.77 -14.36
N TYR A 211 17.63 -14.21 -13.60
CA TYR A 211 17.06 -14.91 -12.45
C TYR A 211 16.07 -16.01 -12.84
N ARG A 212 15.35 -15.86 -13.95
CA ARG A 212 14.48 -16.92 -14.49
C ARG A 212 15.31 -18.11 -14.95
N GLU A 213 16.42 -17.88 -15.66
CA GLU A 213 17.33 -18.95 -16.08
C GLU A 213 17.95 -19.67 -14.87
N TRP A 214 18.39 -18.91 -13.87
CA TRP A 214 18.96 -19.47 -12.65
C TRP A 214 17.92 -20.29 -11.88
N ALA A 215 16.70 -19.77 -11.70
CA ALA A 215 15.60 -20.47 -11.04
C ALA A 215 15.21 -21.78 -11.76
N GLY A 216 15.22 -21.77 -13.11
CA GLY A 216 14.90 -22.95 -13.91
C GLY A 216 15.87 -24.14 -13.73
N LYS A 217 17.03 -23.91 -13.15
CA LYS A 217 18.04 -24.94 -12.82
C LYS A 217 17.91 -25.50 -11.40
N ARG A 218 16.93 -24.98 -10.61
CA ARG A 218 16.74 -25.32 -9.19
C ARG A 218 15.37 -25.94 -8.94
N GLN A 219 15.33 -26.85 -7.96
CA GLN A 219 14.10 -27.54 -7.55
C GLN A 219 13.44 -26.90 -6.31
N ASP A 220 14.01 -25.84 -5.79
CA ASP A 220 13.58 -25.15 -4.57
C ASP A 220 13.25 -23.66 -4.83
N VAL A 221 13.15 -23.25 -6.11
CA VAL A 221 12.89 -21.87 -6.52
C VAL A 221 11.72 -21.80 -7.49
N LEU A 222 10.79 -20.89 -7.21
CA LEU A 222 9.69 -20.50 -8.10
C LEU A 222 9.89 -19.05 -8.54
N PHE A 223 10.17 -18.84 -9.83
CA PHE A 223 10.18 -17.51 -10.42
C PHE A 223 8.80 -17.15 -10.95
N VAL A 224 8.22 -16.06 -10.44
CA VAL A 224 6.86 -15.62 -10.74
C VAL A 224 6.90 -14.48 -11.76
N ASP A 225 5.91 -14.44 -12.66
CA ASP A 225 5.77 -13.33 -13.60
C ASP A 225 5.62 -11.99 -12.87
N LYS A 226 6.35 -10.97 -13.38
CA LYS A 226 6.38 -9.65 -12.75
C LYS A 226 5.02 -8.91 -12.82
N GLY A 227 4.10 -9.34 -13.67
CA GLY A 227 2.74 -8.80 -13.78
C GLY A 227 1.78 -9.30 -12.70
N GLU A 228 2.10 -10.39 -11.99
CA GLU A 228 1.22 -10.92 -10.94
C GLU A 228 1.17 -10.03 -9.70
N ASN A 229 0.09 -10.15 -8.91
CA ASN A 229 -0.09 -9.36 -7.69
C ASN A 229 0.82 -9.86 -6.56
N VAL A 230 1.69 -9.00 -6.04
CA VAL A 230 2.62 -9.34 -4.95
C VAL A 230 1.89 -9.71 -3.66
N THR A 231 0.70 -9.17 -3.40
CA THR A 231 -0.07 -9.43 -2.18
C THR A 231 -0.43 -10.91 -2.04
N LYS A 232 -0.73 -11.60 -3.15
CA LYS A 232 -0.92 -13.07 -3.16
C LYS A 232 0.27 -13.80 -2.52
N TYR A 233 1.47 -13.47 -2.96
CA TYR A 233 2.70 -14.11 -2.48
C TYR A 233 3.06 -13.67 -1.06
N GLN A 234 2.75 -12.42 -0.69
CA GLN A 234 2.87 -11.97 0.71
C GLN A 234 1.98 -12.80 1.64
N LEU A 235 0.74 -13.10 1.24
CA LEU A 235 -0.18 -13.89 2.06
C LEU A 235 0.28 -15.36 2.19
N MET A 236 0.93 -15.92 1.17
CA MET A 236 1.44 -17.30 1.19
C MET A 236 2.79 -17.45 1.89
N ALA A 237 3.64 -16.42 1.91
CA ALA A 237 5.02 -16.52 2.42
C ALA A 237 5.10 -16.47 3.94
N ASP A 238 6.08 -17.19 4.51
CA ASP A 238 6.37 -17.18 5.95
C ASP A 238 7.38 -16.08 6.32
N SER A 239 8.20 -15.67 5.37
CA SER A 239 9.24 -14.63 5.55
C SER A 239 9.46 -13.83 4.26
N LEU A 240 10.01 -12.62 4.40
CA LEU A 240 10.33 -11.74 3.29
C LEU A 240 11.81 -11.36 3.32
N ILE A 241 12.45 -11.46 2.16
CA ILE A 241 13.74 -10.82 1.90
C ILE A 241 13.54 -9.73 0.85
N SER A 242 14.06 -8.53 1.13
CA SER A 242 13.89 -7.36 0.27
C SER A 242 15.07 -6.39 0.42
N ASP A 243 14.90 -5.16 -0.01
CA ASP A 243 15.89 -4.08 0.10
C ASP A 243 15.26 -2.76 0.55
N THR A 244 14.78 -1.92 -0.36
CA THR A 244 14.12 -0.64 -0.06
C THR A 244 12.75 -0.61 -0.75
N SER A 245 11.73 -1.16 -0.09
CA SER A 245 10.37 -1.29 -0.65
C SER A 245 9.30 -1.03 0.40
N SER A 246 8.17 -0.47 -0.01
CA SER A 246 6.97 -0.34 0.85
C SER A 246 6.36 -1.68 1.24
N THR A 247 6.60 -2.72 0.45
CA THR A 247 6.21 -4.12 0.71
C THR A 247 6.69 -4.63 2.07
N ILE A 248 7.81 -4.11 2.57
CA ILE A 248 8.38 -4.44 3.88
C ILE A 248 7.39 -4.18 5.01
N TYR A 249 6.80 -2.99 5.04
CA TYR A 249 5.84 -2.63 6.09
C TYR A 249 4.56 -3.44 6.00
N GLU A 250 4.02 -3.64 4.79
CA GLU A 250 2.85 -4.48 4.58
C GLU A 250 3.07 -5.91 5.08
N PHE A 251 4.27 -6.45 4.88
CA PHE A 251 4.65 -7.79 5.34
C PHE A 251 4.85 -7.87 6.85
N LEU A 252 5.48 -6.86 7.46
CA LEU A 252 5.64 -6.75 8.92
C LEU A 252 4.28 -6.69 9.64
N LEU A 253 3.29 -6.02 9.05
CA LEU A 253 1.92 -5.95 9.58
C LEU A 253 1.19 -7.31 9.57
N LEU A 254 1.66 -8.28 8.78
CA LEU A 254 1.22 -9.68 8.87
C LEU A 254 1.86 -10.44 10.05
N SER A 255 2.64 -9.76 10.91
CA SER A 255 3.44 -10.34 11.99
C SER A 255 4.49 -11.34 11.54
N ARG A 256 4.99 -11.20 10.29
CA ARG A 256 5.98 -12.11 9.70
C ARG A 256 7.37 -11.48 9.61
N PRO A 257 8.45 -12.28 9.73
CA PRO A 257 9.83 -11.78 9.72
C PRO A 257 10.25 -11.22 8.38
N VAL A 258 11.05 -10.15 8.44
CA VAL A 258 11.65 -9.49 7.27
C VAL A 258 13.15 -9.36 7.48
N VAL A 259 13.92 -9.63 6.43
CA VAL A 259 15.34 -9.27 6.33
C VAL A 259 15.53 -8.38 5.10
N THR A 260 16.26 -7.29 5.26
CA THR A 260 16.61 -6.40 4.14
C THR A 260 18.12 -6.38 3.88
N PHE A 261 18.46 -6.09 2.62
CA PHE A 261 19.84 -5.86 2.21
C PHE A 261 20.01 -4.39 1.80
N ASN A 262 20.92 -3.67 2.47
CA ASN A 262 21.25 -2.28 2.20
C ASN A 262 20.02 -1.33 2.15
N THR A 263 19.05 -1.50 3.05
CA THR A 263 17.90 -0.61 3.08
C THR A 263 18.27 0.84 3.38
N LEU A 264 17.60 1.79 2.75
CA LEU A 264 17.75 3.22 3.04
C LEU A 264 16.94 3.70 4.26
N SER A 265 16.12 2.85 4.84
CA SER A 265 15.32 3.19 6.02
C SER A 265 16.25 3.53 7.18
N LYS A 266 15.99 4.70 7.83
CA LYS A 266 16.81 5.18 8.95
C LYS A 266 16.41 4.53 10.27
N ASN A 267 15.10 4.30 10.46
CA ASN A 267 14.55 3.65 11.65
C ASN A 267 14.20 2.22 11.27
N ILE A 268 15.12 1.29 11.54
CA ILE A 268 14.98 -0.11 11.17
C ILE A 268 14.45 -0.89 12.38
N TYR A 269 13.26 -1.47 12.23
CA TYR A 269 12.60 -2.33 13.22
C TYR A 269 12.55 -3.79 12.78
N TRP A 270 13.47 -4.19 11.91
CA TRP A 270 13.68 -5.55 11.39
C TRP A 270 15.18 -5.80 11.19
N GLU A 271 15.55 -7.00 10.75
CA GLU A 271 16.93 -7.30 10.42
C GLU A 271 17.35 -6.65 9.09
N ASN A 272 18.49 -5.99 9.08
CA ASN A 272 19.10 -5.44 7.86
C ASN A 272 20.57 -5.80 7.82
N VAL A 273 21.04 -6.26 6.66
CA VAL A 273 22.45 -6.59 6.43
C VAL A 273 23.02 -5.72 5.31
N THR A 274 24.32 -5.48 5.40
CA THR A 274 25.10 -4.76 4.37
C THR A 274 26.14 -5.65 3.70
N ASP A 275 26.36 -6.84 4.27
CA ASP A 275 27.23 -7.88 3.75
C ASP A 275 26.41 -9.16 3.52
N VAL A 276 26.55 -9.75 2.35
CA VAL A 276 25.82 -10.97 1.94
C VAL A 276 26.11 -12.15 2.87
N SER A 277 27.32 -12.24 3.41
CA SER A 277 27.72 -13.31 4.35
C SER A 277 26.92 -13.30 5.66
N GLN A 278 26.28 -12.18 5.99
CA GLN A 278 25.46 -12.02 7.19
C GLN A 278 23.98 -12.43 6.98
N LEU A 279 23.56 -12.69 5.73
CA LEU A 279 22.16 -12.91 5.39
C LEU A 279 21.55 -14.08 6.19
N ASP A 280 22.24 -15.20 6.25
CA ASP A 280 21.79 -16.41 6.92
C ASP A 280 21.61 -16.19 8.44
N SER A 281 22.61 -15.62 9.10
CA SER A 281 22.52 -15.31 10.54
C SER A 281 21.46 -14.25 10.87
N ALA A 282 21.26 -13.27 9.99
CA ALA A 282 20.19 -12.27 10.14
C ALA A 282 18.81 -12.91 9.95
N TYR A 283 18.68 -13.86 9.03
CA TYR A 283 17.46 -14.61 8.83
C TYR A 283 17.09 -15.43 10.06
N ASP A 284 18.05 -16.15 10.65
CA ASP A 284 17.85 -16.89 11.90
C ASP A 284 17.40 -15.96 13.05
N ARG A 285 18.01 -14.77 13.18
CA ARG A 285 17.58 -13.77 14.18
C ARG A 285 16.18 -13.24 13.90
N ALA A 286 15.85 -12.92 12.64
CA ALA A 286 14.53 -12.43 12.28
C ALA A 286 13.41 -13.41 12.63
N LEU A 287 13.69 -14.71 12.58
CA LEU A 287 12.76 -15.77 12.96
C LEU A 287 12.63 -15.95 14.48
N ASN A 288 13.75 -15.96 15.21
CA ASN A 288 13.83 -16.55 16.54
C ASN A 288 14.24 -15.58 17.65
N ASP A 289 14.84 -14.42 17.32
CA ASP A 289 15.31 -13.48 18.34
C ASP A 289 14.12 -12.73 18.97
N PRO A 290 13.95 -12.80 20.31
CA PRO A 290 12.92 -12.06 21.00
C PRO A 290 12.95 -10.54 20.74
N GLU A 291 14.14 -9.95 20.50
CA GLU A 291 14.25 -8.53 20.17
C GLU A 291 13.70 -8.23 18.78
N ALA A 292 13.97 -9.08 17.79
CA ALA A 292 13.41 -8.94 16.44
C ALA A 292 11.86 -9.07 16.46
N ILE A 293 11.35 -9.97 17.30
CA ILE A 293 9.89 -10.13 17.50
C ILE A 293 9.30 -8.88 18.16
N ARG A 294 9.93 -8.31 19.19
CA ARG A 294 9.47 -7.06 19.84
C ARG A 294 9.48 -5.87 18.88
N LYS A 295 10.52 -5.74 18.07
CA LYS A 295 10.60 -4.67 17.05
C LYS A 295 9.49 -4.78 16.02
N ARG A 296 9.20 -5.99 15.56
CA ARG A 296 8.08 -6.25 14.64
C ARG A 296 6.73 -5.91 15.28
N GLN A 297 6.51 -6.29 16.55
CA GLN A 297 5.31 -5.93 17.28
C GLN A 297 5.17 -4.41 17.43
N TRP A 298 6.27 -3.70 17.67
CA TRP A 298 6.25 -2.23 17.72
C TRP A 298 5.75 -1.61 16.40
N ILE A 299 6.14 -2.16 15.22
CA ILE A 299 5.62 -1.71 13.92
C ILE A 299 4.10 -1.93 13.86
N ILE A 300 3.62 -3.10 14.27
CA ILE A 300 2.17 -3.39 14.26
C ILE A 300 1.43 -2.39 15.13
N ASP A 301 1.87 -2.19 16.37
CA ASP A 301 1.20 -1.33 17.35
C ASP A 301 1.22 0.16 16.96
N ASN A 302 2.21 0.61 16.19
CA ASN A 302 2.41 2.02 15.90
C ASN A 302 2.10 2.42 14.46
N TYR A 303 2.29 1.53 13.48
CA TYR A 303 2.05 1.86 12.08
C TYR A 303 0.61 1.62 11.66
N ASP A 304 0.05 0.44 11.97
CA ASP A 304 -1.37 0.14 11.73
C ASP A 304 -1.86 -1.01 12.62
N PRO A 305 -2.36 -0.72 13.83
CA PRO A 305 -2.85 -1.74 14.74
C PRO A 305 -4.26 -2.26 14.39
N TYR A 306 -4.85 -1.76 13.30
CA TYR A 306 -6.26 -1.98 12.97
C TYR A 306 -6.45 -3.19 12.05
N PHE A 307 -6.24 -4.38 12.59
CA PHE A 307 -6.52 -5.64 11.92
C PHE A 307 -7.86 -6.25 12.38
N ASP A 308 -8.89 -5.39 12.58
CA ASP A 308 -10.19 -5.77 13.13
C ASP A 308 -11.30 -5.94 12.06
N GLY A 309 -11.03 -5.55 10.80
CA GLY A 309 -12.01 -5.58 9.69
C GLY A 309 -13.03 -4.44 9.77
N LYS A 310 -12.67 -3.33 10.43
CA LYS A 310 -13.55 -2.17 10.63
C LYS A 310 -12.93 -0.85 10.17
N VAL A 311 -11.86 -0.91 9.40
CA VAL A 311 -11.18 0.30 8.90
C VAL A 311 -12.10 1.07 7.97
N CYS A 312 -12.72 0.40 6.99
CA CYS A 312 -13.65 1.03 6.06
C CYS A 312 -14.88 1.61 6.77
N GLN A 313 -15.39 0.92 7.79
CA GLN A 313 -16.46 1.45 8.65
C GLN A 313 -16.03 2.76 9.32
N ARG A 314 -14.88 2.77 10.02
CA ARG A 314 -14.36 3.97 10.68
C ARG A 314 -14.14 5.13 9.72
N MET A 315 -13.69 4.86 8.50
CA MET A 315 -13.50 5.88 7.49
C MET A 315 -14.82 6.52 7.04
N LEU A 316 -15.86 5.72 6.80
CA LEU A 316 -17.17 6.26 6.39
C LEU A 316 -17.85 7.00 7.53
N GLU A 317 -17.80 6.47 8.75
CA GLU A 317 -18.31 7.13 9.96
C GLU A 317 -17.56 8.45 10.23
N GLY A 318 -16.22 8.44 10.11
CA GLY A 318 -15.38 9.63 10.26
C GLY A 318 -15.65 10.70 9.22
N ALA A 319 -15.91 10.32 7.96
CA ALA A 319 -16.31 11.25 6.91
C ALA A 319 -17.69 11.89 7.21
N GLN A 320 -18.67 11.08 7.64
CA GLN A 320 -19.99 11.57 8.02
C GLN A 320 -19.93 12.48 9.25
N ASP A 321 -19.12 12.11 10.27
CA ASP A 321 -18.93 12.94 11.46
C ASP A 321 -18.29 14.29 11.12
N TYR A 322 -17.27 14.30 10.25
CA TYR A 322 -16.67 15.55 9.79
C TYR A 322 -17.73 16.45 9.11
N ILE A 323 -18.55 15.89 8.21
CA ILE A 323 -19.62 16.64 7.52
C ILE A 323 -20.64 17.18 8.53
N ASN A 324 -21.04 16.40 9.53
CA ASN A 324 -22.00 16.81 10.54
C ASN A 324 -21.47 17.95 11.43
N ARG A 325 -20.16 18.00 11.72
CA ARG A 325 -19.54 19.05 12.54
C ARG A 325 -19.20 20.32 11.78
N HIS A 326 -18.76 20.20 10.53
CA HIS A 326 -18.16 21.31 9.76
C HIS A 326 -18.93 21.65 8.48
N GLY A 327 -19.83 20.80 8.05
CA GLY A 327 -20.38 20.86 6.69
C GLY A 327 -19.37 20.47 5.62
N VAL A 328 -19.72 20.74 4.36
CA VAL A 328 -18.82 20.56 3.22
C VAL A 328 -18.12 21.88 2.93
N PRO A 329 -16.78 21.96 2.97
CA PRO A 329 -16.05 23.20 2.74
C PRO A 329 -16.26 23.74 1.32
N GLU A 330 -16.75 24.97 1.22
CA GLU A 330 -16.96 25.64 -0.07
C GLU A 330 -15.67 26.19 -0.66
N ARG A 331 -14.72 26.60 0.19
CA ARG A 331 -13.47 27.25 -0.22
C ARG A 331 -12.30 26.64 0.52
N ARG A 332 -11.15 26.57 -0.19
CA ARG A 332 -9.87 26.12 0.36
C ARG A 332 -8.77 27.13 0.06
N HIS A 333 -7.90 27.31 1.04
CA HIS A 333 -6.75 28.24 0.94
C HIS A 333 -5.60 27.57 0.19
N LEU A 334 -5.66 27.56 -1.13
CA LEU A 334 -4.60 27.06 -2.00
C LEU A 334 -3.84 28.22 -2.65
N ASN A 335 -2.50 28.11 -2.71
CA ASN A 335 -1.71 29.03 -3.49
C ASN A 335 -1.95 28.85 -5.01
N LEU A 336 -1.59 29.88 -5.79
CA LEU A 336 -1.86 29.90 -7.23
C LEU A 336 -1.17 28.77 -7.98
N TRP A 337 0.04 28.36 -7.56
CA TRP A 337 0.77 27.26 -8.18
C TRP A 337 0.03 25.93 -8.03
N ARG A 338 -0.50 25.65 -6.84
CA ARG A 338 -1.28 24.40 -6.59
C ARG A 338 -2.61 24.40 -7.35
N LYS A 339 -3.28 25.56 -7.44
CA LYS A 339 -4.47 25.72 -8.29
C LYS A 339 -4.14 25.43 -9.75
N TYR A 340 -3.06 26.02 -10.26
CA TYR A 340 -2.58 25.79 -11.63
C TYR A 340 -2.25 24.31 -11.87
N THR A 341 -1.49 23.68 -10.97
CA THR A 341 -1.11 22.26 -11.08
C THR A 341 -2.35 21.36 -11.12
N SER A 342 -3.33 21.61 -10.26
CA SER A 342 -4.60 20.86 -10.25
C SER A 342 -5.36 21.00 -11.58
N ILE A 343 -5.48 22.21 -12.11
CA ILE A 343 -6.14 22.46 -13.41
C ILE A 343 -5.33 21.82 -14.56
N LYS A 344 -4.01 21.92 -14.54
CA LYS A 344 -3.15 21.31 -15.57
C LYS A 344 -3.29 19.79 -15.60
N THR A 345 -3.43 19.16 -14.44
CA THR A 345 -3.52 17.70 -14.32
C THR A 345 -4.91 17.17 -14.69
N PHE A 346 -5.97 17.85 -14.25
CA PHE A 346 -7.35 17.32 -14.33
C PHE A 346 -8.28 18.09 -15.24
N GLY A 347 -7.85 19.25 -15.75
CA GLY A 347 -8.69 20.12 -16.59
C GLY A 347 -9.54 21.09 -15.79
N ARG A 348 -10.48 21.74 -16.50
CA ARG A 348 -11.45 22.69 -15.96
C ARG A 348 -12.85 22.12 -16.01
N ILE A 349 -13.71 22.59 -15.12
CA ILE A 349 -15.14 22.32 -15.16
C ILE A 349 -15.89 23.50 -15.79
N ARG A 350 -17.06 23.22 -16.36
CA ARG A 350 -18.05 24.23 -16.71
C ARG A 350 -18.97 24.41 -15.49
N ARG A 351 -19.08 25.64 -15.02
CA ARG A 351 -20.05 25.99 -13.97
C ARG A 351 -21.32 26.44 -14.69
N HIS A 352 -22.42 25.76 -14.45
CA HIS A 352 -23.72 26.14 -14.92
C HIS A 352 -24.36 27.18 -14.01
#